data_dab96f21e3b224419770d1a34ba061b4
#
_entry.id   dab96f21e3b224419770d1a34ba061b4
#
_cell.length_a   1.000
_cell.length_b   1.000
_cell.length_c   1.000
_cell.angle_alpha   90.00
_cell.angle_beta   90.00
_cell.angle_gamma   90.00
#
_symmetry.space_group_name_H-M   'P 1'
#
loop_
_entity.id
_entity.type
_entity.pdbx_description
1 polymer ?
#
loop_
_entity_poly.entity_id
_entity_poly.type
_entity_poly.pdbx_seq_one_letter_code
_entity_poly.pdbx_strand_id
1 'polypeptide(L)'
;LYAMHKLSNTYNKQKKKSARIVGDVIGKYHPHGDTAVYDAIVRMTQDFSLRYPLIQGQGNFGSIDGDSAAAMRYTEIRMEKITDQILADIEKETVSYSPNYDGTEDIPDVLPTRIPNLLINGSSGIAVGMATNIPPHNLTEVLDACLHILDNPESTVDDLLKIVKGPDFPLGGIITGIDGIEQAYRTGQGKVYVRGKTSFEEIKGGKEAIIITEIPFMVNK
;
A
#
# COMPACT_ATOMS: atom_id res chain seq x y z
N LEU A 1 -2.09 8.53 -8.83
CA LEU A 1 -1.38 7.73 -9.84
C LEU A 1 -1.77 8.14 -11.26
N TYR A 2 -3.07 8.28 -11.58
CA TYR A 2 -3.51 8.69 -12.92
C TYR A 2 -2.91 10.04 -13.39
N ALA A 3 -2.89 11.06 -12.53
CA ALA A 3 -2.23 12.33 -12.83
C ALA A 3 -0.74 12.16 -13.13
N MET A 4 -0.03 11.31 -12.40
CA MET A 4 1.37 10.99 -12.66
C MET A 4 1.56 10.30 -14.01
N HIS A 5 0.65 9.41 -14.39
CA HIS A 5 0.63 8.76 -15.70
C HIS A 5 0.46 9.79 -16.83
N LYS A 6 -0.54 10.67 -16.75
CA LYS A 6 -0.76 11.75 -17.75
C LYS A 6 0.43 12.71 -17.85
N LEU A 7 1.16 12.93 -16.78
CA LEU A 7 2.39 13.73 -16.77
C LEU A 7 3.64 12.94 -17.19
N SER A 8 3.50 11.69 -17.63
CA SER A 8 4.62 10.79 -17.96
C SER A 8 5.67 10.70 -16.84
N ASN A 9 5.22 10.72 -15.58
CA ASN A 9 6.09 10.65 -14.40
C ASN A 9 6.34 9.19 -13.99
N THR A 10 6.79 8.38 -14.95
CA THR A 10 7.04 6.95 -14.83
C THR A 10 8.36 6.64 -14.12
N TYR A 11 8.54 5.39 -13.69
CA TYR A 11 9.70 4.92 -12.91
C TYR A 11 11.05 5.17 -13.59
N ASN A 12 11.10 5.23 -14.91
CA ASN A 12 12.30 5.41 -15.73
C ASN A 12 12.54 6.87 -16.16
N LYS A 13 11.72 7.81 -15.67
CA LYS A 13 11.86 9.24 -15.94
C LYS A 13 12.40 9.99 -14.73
N GLN A 14 12.82 11.22 -14.95
CA GLN A 14 13.24 12.10 -13.87
C GLN A 14 12.09 12.38 -12.91
N LYS A 15 12.38 12.42 -11.62
CA LYS A 15 11.41 12.81 -10.59
C LYS A 15 10.90 14.24 -10.81
N LYS A 16 9.66 14.48 -10.44
CA LYS A 16 9.01 15.80 -10.45
C LYS A 16 8.74 16.25 -9.03
N LYS A 17 8.68 17.55 -8.79
CA LYS A 17 8.25 18.10 -7.49
C LYS A 17 6.87 17.56 -7.11
N SER A 18 6.71 17.16 -5.86
CA SER A 18 5.41 16.66 -5.34
C SER A 18 4.32 17.72 -5.52
N ALA A 19 4.65 19.00 -5.29
CA ALA A 19 3.73 20.11 -5.50
C ALA A 19 3.17 20.19 -6.94
N ARG A 20 3.94 19.77 -7.96
CA ARG A 20 3.46 19.72 -9.34
C ARG A 20 2.34 18.69 -9.50
N ILE A 21 2.54 17.50 -8.94
CA ILE A 21 1.54 16.42 -9.02
C ILE A 21 0.29 16.79 -8.23
N VAL A 22 0.46 17.35 -7.02
CA VAL A 22 -0.66 17.82 -6.20
C VAL A 22 -1.47 18.87 -6.94
N GLY A 23 -0.81 19.85 -7.56
CA GLY A 23 -1.47 20.90 -8.33
C GLY A 23 -2.27 20.38 -9.52
N ASP A 24 -1.75 19.41 -10.28
CA ASP A 24 -2.51 18.76 -11.36
C ASP A 24 -3.71 17.96 -10.84
N VAL A 25 -3.57 17.27 -9.70
CA VAL A 25 -4.67 16.50 -9.11
C VAL A 25 -5.82 17.42 -8.69
N ILE A 26 -5.55 18.46 -7.91
CA ILE A 26 -6.62 19.36 -7.44
C ILE A 26 -7.18 20.24 -8.54
N GLY A 27 -6.36 20.63 -9.52
CA GLY A 27 -6.79 21.47 -10.62
C GLY A 27 -7.63 20.78 -11.67
N LYS A 28 -7.43 19.46 -11.87
CA LYS A 28 -8.07 18.72 -12.96
C LYS A 28 -9.01 17.61 -12.51
N TYR A 29 -8.70 16.91 -11.42
CA TYR A 29 -9.36 15.65 -11.10
C TYR A 29 -10.10 15.66 -9.77
N HIS A 30 -9.57 16.33 -8.75
CA HIS A 30 -10.07 16.22 -7.38
C HIS A 30 -9.97 17.56 -6.64
N PRO A 31 -11.00 18.44 -6.73
CA PRO A 31 -10.96 19.81 -6.22
C PRO A 31 -11.16 19.87 -4.69
N HIS A 32 -10.22 19.28 -3.95
CA HIS A 32 -10.20 19.26 -2.49
C HIS A 32 -8.89 19.86 -1.98
N GLY A 33 -8.70 19.89 -0.66
CA GLY A 33 -7.48 20.43 -0.06
C GLY A 33 -6.21 19.71 -0.50
N ASP A 34 -5.15 20.45 -0.73
CA ASP A 34 -3.83 19.96 -1.15
C ASP A 34 -3.19 18.98 -0.13
N THR A 35 -3.43 19.21 1.15
CA THR A 35 -2.95 18.36 2.24
C THR A 35 -3.39 16.91 2.08
N ALA A 36 -4.68 16.66 1.83
CA ALA A 36 -5.20 15.30 1.68
C ALA A 36 -4.56 14.57 0.48
N VAL A 37 -4.35 15.28 -0.62
CA VAL A 37 -3.68 14.73 -1.81
C VAL A 37 -2.21 14.44 -1.52
N TYR A 38 -1.52 15.36 -0.83
CA TYR A 38 -0.12 15.16 -0.47
C TYR A 38 0.06 14.03 0.54
N ASP A 39 -0.80 13.91 1.54
CA ASP A 39 -0.76 12.81 2.52
C ASP A 39 -0.95 11.44 1.85
N ALA A 40 -1.81 11.35 0.83
CA ALA A 40 -1.94 10.14 0.03
C ALA A 40 -0.64 9.81 -0.74
N ILE A 41 0.03 10.81 -1.31
CA ILE A 41 1.35 10.64 -1.95
C ILE A 41 2.37 10.17 -0.93
N VAL A 42 2.46 10.83 0.22
CA VAL A 42 3.38 10.48 1.31
C VAL A 42 3.22 9.02 1.70
N ARG A 43 1.97 8.58 1.96
CA ARG A 43 1.68 7.18 2.31
C ARG A 43 2.15 6.20 1.22
N MET A 44 1.96 6.53 -0.06
CA MET A 44 2.38 5.67 -1.17
C MET A 44 3.90 5.59 -1.37
N THR A 45 4.68 6.49 -0.74
CA THR A 45 6.15 6.46 -0.77
C THR A 45 6.77 5.76 0.43
N GLN A 46 6.03 5.58 1.52
CA GLN A 46 6.55 5.05 2.79
C GLN A 46 6.60 3.52 2.76
N ASP A 47 7.78 2.93 2.88
CA ASP A 47 8.01 1.49 2.96
C ASP A 47 7.54 0.86 4.27
N PHE A 48 7.29 1.68 5.29
CA PHE A 48 6.68 1.26 6.55
C PHE A 48 5.14 1.39 6.54
N SER A 49 4.55 2.03 5.54
CA SER A 49 3.10 2.19 5.37
C SER A 49 2.50 1.25 4.33
N LEU A 50 3.22 0.99 3.24
CA LEU A 50 2.83 0.04 2.20
C LEU A 50 3.85 -1.09 2.09
N ARG A 51 3.36 -2.33 1.99
CA ARG A 51 4.23 -3.50 1.76
C ARG A 51 4.95 -3.41 0.42
N TYR A 52 4.28 -2.86 -0.59
CA TYR A 52 4.82 -2.59 -1.93
C TYR A 52 4.52 -1.13 -2.29
N PRO A 53 5.44 -0.19 -1.99
CA PRO A 53 5.26 1.22 -2.33
C PRO A 53 4.94 1.42 -3.80
N LEU A 54 4.08 2.40 -4.09
CA LEU A 54 3.64 2.71 -5.46
C LEU A 54 4.33 3.95 -6.03
N ILE A 55 4.95 4.74 -5.19
CA ILE A 55 5.65 5.98 -5.55
C ILE A 55 7.06 5.94 -4.97
N GLN A 56 8.05 6.26 -5.79
CA GLN A 56 9.42 6.47 -5.40
C GLN A 56 9.64 7.94 -5.03
N GLY A 57 9.92 8.19 -3.76
CA GLY A 57 10.20 9.53 -3.23
C GLY A 57 11.68 9.90 -3.23
N GLN A 58 11.96 11.20 -3.19
CA GLN A 58 13.24 11.80 -2.89
C GLN A 58 13.04 12.99 -1.97
N GLY A 59 13.73 12.98 -0.84
CA GLY A 59 13.56 13.92 0.25
C GLY A 59 13.01 13.24 1.51
N ASN A 60 12.52 14.03 2.44
CA ASN A 60 11.95 13.51 3.70
C ASN A 60 10.44 13.27 3.54
N PHE A 61 10.03 12.01 3.59
CA PHE A 61 8.64 11.56 3.58
C PHE A 61 8.16 11.04 4.95
N GLY A 62 8.78 11.53 6.02
CA GLY A 62 8.48 11.08 7.36
C GLY A 62 9.29 9.86 7.78
N SER A 63 9.08 9.42 9.01
CA SER A 63 9.73 8.25 9.59
C SER A 63 8.76 7.44 10.43
N ILE A 64 9.17 6.21 10.74
CA ILE A 64 8.44 5.34 11.66
C ILE A 64 8.37 5.91 13.10
N ASP A 65 9.24 6.84 13.44
CA ASP A 65 9.27 7.53 14.74
C ASP A 65 8.20 8.63 14.85
N GLY A 66 7.41 8.83 13.77
CA GLY A 66 6.32 9.80 13.74
C GLY A 66 6.72 11.17 13.19
N ASP A 67 7.92 11.32 12.64
CA ASP A 67 8.31 12.56 11.97
C ASP A 67 7.41 12.82 10.77
N SER A 68 6.98 14.06 10.61
CA SER A 68 6.19 14.49 9.47
C SER A 68 7.04 14.58 8.19
N ALA A 69 6.40 14.35 7.05
CA ALA A 69 7.01 14.61 5.76
C ALA A 69 7.35 16.10 5.60
N ALA A 70 8.41 16.39 4.86
CA ALA A 70 8.72 17.76 4.46
C ALA A 70 7.62 18.31 3.54
N ALA A 71 7.47 19.64 3.47
CA ALA A 71 6.49 20.27 2.60
C ALA A 71 6.68 19.85 1.13
N MET A 72 5.58 19.71 0.38
CA MET A 72 5.55 19.19 -1.00
C MET A 72 6.43 19.97 -2.01
N ARG A 73 6.80 21.20 -1.68
CA ARG A 73 7.72 22.00 -2.50
C ARG A 73 9.17 21.54 -2.44
N TYR A 74 9.54 20.78 -1.40
CA TYR A 74 10.89 20.25 -1.21
C TYR A 74 11.05 18.83 -1.74
N THR A 75 10.00 18.01 -1.68
CA THR A 75 10.04 16.60 -2.07
C THR A 75 9.83 16.40 -3.57
N GLU A 76 10.39 15.32 -4.10
CA GLU A 76 10.27 14.92 -5.50
C GLU A 76 9.82 13.47 -5.60
N ILE A 77 9.01 13.16 -6.60
CA ILE A 77 8.41 11.85 -6.79
C ILE A 77 8.40 11.39 -8.24
N ARG A 78 8.34 10.08 -8.41
CA ARG A 78 7.95 9.38 -9.65
C ARG A 78 7.25 8.07 -9.29
N MET A 79 6.57 7.44 -10.22
CA MET A 79 5.97 6.14 -9.98
C MET A 79 7.04 5.07 -9.73
N GLU A 80 6.74 4.07 -8.91
CA GLU A 80 7.51 2.83 -8.82
C GLU A 80 7.21 1.94 -10.03
N LYS A 81 8.14 1.00 -10.31
CA LYS A 81 7.99 0.09 -11.46
C LYS A 81 6.73 -0.78 -11.36
N ILE A 82 6.35 -1.21 -10.16
CA ILE A 82 5.14 -2.01 -9.93
C ILE A 82 3.86 -1.25 -10.31
N THR A 83 3.87 0.07 -10.25
CA THR A 83 2.71 0.92 -10.58
C THR A 83 2.34 0.84 -12.06
N ASP A 84 3.29 0.51 -12.94
CA ASP A 84 3.00 0.27 -14.35
C ASP A 84 2.01 -0.91 -14.53
N GLN A 85 2.02 -1.89 -13.62
CA GLN A 85 1.07 -3.01 -13.65
C GLN A 85 -0.34 -2.61 -13.16
N ILE A 86 -0.43 -1.56 -12.34
CA ILE A 86 -1.72 -1.01 -11.89
C ILE A 86 -2.39 -0.20 -13.00
N LEU A 87 -1.59 0.52 -13.79
CA LEU A 87 -2.05 1.40 -14.87
C LEU A 87 -2.01 0.75 -16.26
N ALA A 88 -1.53 -0.49 -16.34
CA ALA A 88 -1.41 -1.20 -17.63
C ALA A 88 -2.78 -1.29 -18.32
N ASP A 89 -2.77 -1.03 -19.62
CA ASP A 89 -3.96 -1.06 -20.48
C ASP A 89 -5.03 0.02 -20.17
N ILE A 90 -4.74 1.02 -19.37
CA ILE A 90 -5.69 2.10 -19.05
C ILE A 90 -6.17 2.86 -20.32
N GLU A 91 -5.34 2.91 -21.36
CA GLU A 91 -5.67 3.54 -22.65
C GLU A 91 -6.41 2.59 -23.63
N LYS A 92 -6.77 1.38 -23.19
CA LYS A 92 -7.40 0.35 -24.03
C LYS A 92 -8.88 0.12 -23.70
N GLU A 93 -9.57 1.09 -23.16
CA GLU A 93 -10.99 1.00 -22.78
C GLU A 93 -11.30 -0.18 -21.82
N THR A 94 -10.34 -0.49 -20.96
CA THR A 94 -10.48 -1.57 -19.98
C THR A 94 -11.29 -1.19 -18.75
N VAL A 95 -11.53 0.09 -18.55
CA VAL A 95 -12.28 0.66 -17.42
C VAL A 95 -13.19 1.77 -17.90
N SER A 96 -14.26 2.04 -17.13
CA SER A 96 -15.17 3.16 -17.41
C SER A 96 -14.53 4.49 -17.02
N TYR A 97 -14.98 5.55 -17.69
CA TYR A 97 -14.57 6.91 -17.44
C TYR A 97 -15.79 7.77 -17.15
N SER A 98 -15.64 8.70 -16.24
CA SER A 98 -16.64 9.72 -15.91
C SER A 98 -16.05 11.12 -16.05
N PRO A 99 -16.88 12.14 -16.40
CA PRO A 99 -16.40 13.51 -16.43
C PRO A 99 -15.90 13.95 -15.05
N ASN A 100 -14.85 14.77 -15.04
CA ASN A 100 -14.41 15.44 -13.82
C ASN A 100 -15.46 16.48 -13.34
N TYR A 101 -15.13 17.19 -12.25
CA TYR A 101 -16.05 18.13 -11.58
C TYR A 101 -16.55 19.28 -12.45
N ASP A 102 -15.82 19.69 -13.50
CA ASP A 102 -16.19 20.79 -14.41
C ASP A 102 -16.47 20.31 -15.85
N GLY A 103 -16.41 19.02 -16.11
CA GLY A 103 -16.68 18.41 -17.42
C GLY A 103 -15.62 18.66 -18.48
N THR A 104 -14.42 19.11 -18.10
CA THR A 104 -13.32 19.39 -19.04
C THR A 104 -12.40 18.21 -19.30
N GLU A 105 -12.39 17.23 -18.39
CA GLU A 105 -11.55 16.03 -18.48
C GLU A 105 -12.36 14.79 -18.10
N ASP A 106 -12.05 13.66 -18.72
CA ASP A 106 -12.56 12.35 -18.30
C ASP A 106 -11.54 11.67 -17.40
N ILE A 107 -12.03 11.12 -16.29
CA ILE A 107 -11.23 10.41 -15.30
C ILE A 107 -11.67 8.94 -15.19
N PRO A 108 -10.75 7.98 -15.03
CA PRO A 108 -11.12 6.59 -14.85
C PRO A 108 -11.82 6.38 -13.51
N ASP A 109 -12.94 5.66 -13.53
CA ASP A 109 -13.69 5.34 -12.30
C ASP A 109 -12.90 4.41 -11.39
N VAL A 110 -12.11 3.51 -11.98
CA VAL A 110 -11.20 2.59 -11.30
C VAL A 110 -9.92 2.42 -12.13
N LEU A 111 -8.87 1.88 -11.53
CA LEU A 111 -7.64 1.53 -12.25
C LEU A 111 -7.72 0.07 -12.76
N PRO A 112 -7.15 -0.27 -13.93
CA PRO A 112 -7.23 -1.60 -14.52
C PRO A 112 -6.63 -2.71 -13.65
N THR A 113 -5.52 -2.43 -13.02
CA THR A 113 -4.83 -3.24 -12.00
C THR A 113 -4.62 -4.70 -12.41
N ARG A 114 -3.52 -4.98 -13.09
CA ARG A 114 -3.12 -6.35 -13.48
C ARG A 114 -2.60 -7.21 -12.31
N ILE A 115 -2.29 -6.59 -11.19
CA ILE A 115 -1.81 -7.26 -9.98
C ILE A 115 -2.86 -7.14 -8.86
N PRO A 116 -2.94 -8.08 -7.93
CA PRO A 116 -3.93 -8.07 -6.86
C PRO A 116 -3.60 -7.03 -5.77
N ASN A 117 -3.54 -5.74 -6.13
CA ASN A 117 -3.08 -4.66 -5.24
C ASN A 117 -3.88 -4.55 -3.94
N LEU A 118 -5.18 -4.88 -3.98
CA LEU A 118 -6.00 -4.88 -2.76
C LEU A 118 -5.47 -5.87 -1.71
N LEU A 119 -4.97 -7.02 -2.13
CA LEU A 119 -4.45 -8.03 -1.21
C LEU A 119 -2.98 -7.74 -0.83
N ILE A 120 -2.14 -7.35 -1.78
CA ILE A 120 -0.71 -7.19 -1.49
C ILE A 120 -0.39 -5.95 -0.66
N ASN A 121 -1.17 -4.87 -0.78
CA ASN A 121 -1.00 -3.64 0.01
C ASN A 121 -2.08 -3.46 1.09
N GLY A 122 -3.12 -4.28 1.05
CA GLY A 122 -4.24 -4.13 1.95
C GLY A 122 -5.09 -2.87 1.70
N SER A 123 -6.06 -2.68 2.55
CA SER A 123 -6.91 -1.48 2.54
C SER A 123 -7.48 -1.25 3.92
N SER A 124 -7.56 -0.02 4.34
CA SER A 124 -8.26 0.37 5.56
C SER A 124 -9.14 1.59 5.29
N GLY A 125 -10.33 1.58 5.84
CA GLY A 125 -11.26 2.69 5.69
C GLY A 125 -12.41 2.60 6.67
N ILE A 126 -12.94 3.76 7.03
CA ILE A 126 -14.08 3.90 7.94
C ILE A 126 -15.18 4.61 7.16
N ALA A 127 -16.35 3.97 7.08
CA ALA A 127 -17.55 4.53 6.50
C ALA A 127 -18.67 4.57 7.56
N VAL A 128 -19.79 5.20 7.21
CA VAL A 128 -20.95 5.19 8.09
C VAL A 128 -21.53 3.77 8.15
N GLY A 129 -21.59 3.21 9.34
CA GLY A 129 -22.14 1.89 9.60
C GLY A 129 -21.25 0.69 9.27
N MET A 130 -20.07 0.90 8.65
CA MET A 130 -19.13 -0.18 8.36
C MET A 130 -17.68 0.31 8.30
N ALA A 131 -16.74 -0.62 8.47
CA ALA A 131 -15.32 -0.37 8.28
C ALA A 131 -14.68 -1.54 7.55
N THR A 132 -13.57 -1.28 6.85
CA THR A 132 -12.71 -2.33 6.27
C THR A 132 -11.30 -2.21 6.81
N ASN A 133 -10.65 -3.35 7.00
CA ASN A 133 -9.25 -3.41 7.41
C ASN A 133 -8.63 -4.71 6.86
N ILE A 134 -8.25 -4.66 5.60
CA ILE A 134 -7.60 -5.77 4.89
C ILE A 134 -6.10 -5.62 5.08
N PRO A 135 -5.41 -6.59 5.70
CA PRO A 135 -3.97 -6.53 5.87
C PRO A 135 -3.24 -6.77 4.53
N PRO A 136 -1.98 -6.31 4.40
CA PRO A 136 -1.14 -6.64 3.26
C PRO A 136 -0.71 -8.10 3.28
N HIS A 137 -0.41 -8.65 2.07
CA HIS A 137 0.00 -10.04 1.87
C HIS A 137 1.22 -10.14 0.96
N ASN A 138 1.91 -11.25 1.02
CA ASN A 138 3.07 -11.53 0.17
C ASN A 138 2.63 -11.68 -1.30
N LEU A 139 3.29 -10.93 -2.20
CA LEU A 139 2.96 -10.92 -3.63
C LEU A 139 3.07 -12.32 -4.26
N THR A 140 4.14 -13.06 -3.94
CA THR A 140 4.36 -14.39 -4.49
C THR A 140 3.26 -15.35 -4.04
N GLU A 141 2.95 -15.39 -2.75
CA GLU A 141 1.88 -16.25 -2.22
C GLU A 141 0.53 -15.94 -2.87
N VAL A 142 0.20 -14.66 -3.04
CA VAL A 142 -1.08 -14.27 -3.67
C VAL A 142 -1.10 -14.65 -5.16
N LEU A 143 0.00 -14.47 -5.89
CA LEU A 143 0.07 -14.88 -7.30
C LEU A 143 0.02 -16.40 -7.46
N ASP A 144 0.68 -17.15 -6.60
CA ASP A 144 0.63 -18.62 -6.59
C ASP A 144 -0.80 -19.11 -6.30
N ALA A 145 -1.53 -18.44 -5.40
CA ALA A 145 -2.94 -18.71 -5.17
C ALA A 145 -3.80 -18.41 -6.39
N CYS A 146 -3.55 -17.32 -7.10
CA CYS A 146 -4.25 -17.00 -8.35
C CYS A 146 -4.00 -18.08 -9.42
N LEU A 147 -2.75 -18.53 -9.59
CA LEU A 147 -2.41 -19.61 -10.52
C LEU A 147 -3.09 -20.92 -10.12
N HIS A 148 -3.09 -21.24 -8.81
CA HIS A 148 -3.76 -22.43 -8.31
C HIS A 148 -5.26 -22.44 -8.62
N ILE A 149 -5.95 -21.30 -8.46
CA ILE A 149 -7.39 -21.16 -8.80
C ILE A 149 -7.62 -21.34 -10.30
N LEU A 150 -6.74 -20.82 -11.16
CA LEU A 150 -6.85 -20.97 -12.61
C LEU A 150 -6.74 -22.44 -13.03
N ASP A 151 -5.84 -23.20 -12.40
CA ASP A 151 -5.66 -24.62 -12.66
C ASP A 151 -6.73 -25.48 -11.97
N ASN A 152 -7.28 -25.01 -10.86
CA ASN A 152 -8.26 -25.73 -10.02
C ASN A 152 -9.42 -24.79 -9.64
N PRO A 153 -10.38 -24.52 -10.53
CA PRO A 153 -11.48 -23.58 -10.29
C PRO A 153 -12.38 -23.91 -9.07
N GLU A 154 -12.41 -25.19 -8.69
CA GLU A 154 -13.19 -25.69 -7.53
C GLU A 154 -12.42 -25.60 -6.19
N SER A 155 -11.29 -24.87 -6.18
CA SER A 155 -10.48 -24.71 -4.96
C SER A 155 -11.26 -24.08 -3.82
N THR A 156 -11.09 -24.63 -2.64
CA THR A 156 -11.71 -24.13 -1.42
C THR A 156 -10.80 -23.11 -0.71
N VAL A 157 -11.36 -22.41 0.28
CA VAL A 157 -10.55 -21.54 1.17
C VAL A 157 -9.45 -22.34 1.88
N ASP A 158 -9.71 -23.61 2.22
CA ASP A 158 -8.71 -24.49 2.85
C ASP A 158 -7.51 -24.77 1.95
N ASP A 159 -7.73 -24.87 0.65
CA ASP A 159 -6.65 -25.08 -0.30
C ASP A 159 -5.82 -23.81 -0.45
N LEU A 160 -6.47 -22.65 -0.48
CA LEU A 160 -5.80 -21.35 -0.58
C LEU A 160 -5.02 -20.99 0.69
N LEU A 161 -5.48 -21.38 1.87
CA LEU A 161 -4.77 -21.21 3.15
C LEU A 161 -3.43 -21.98 3.22
N LYS A 162 -3.26 -23.01 2.41
CA LYS A 162 -1.98 -23.73 2.30
C LYS A 162 -0.94 -22.92 1.52
N ILE A 163 -1.38 -21.98 0.67
CA ILE A 163 -0.56 -21.12 -0.19
C ILE A 163 -0.38 -19.74 0.46
N VAL A 164 -1.48 -19.03 0.74
CA VAL A 164 -1.47 -17.74 1.43
C VAL A 164 -1.59 -18.00 2.93
N LYS A 165 -0.45 -17.98 3.61
CA LYS A 165 -0.36 -18.40 5.03
C LYS A 165 -0.85 -17.33 6.01
N GLY A 166 -0.94 -16.10 5.58
CA GLY A 166 -1.37 -14.99 6.41
C GLY A 166 -0.87 -13.62 5.93
N PRO A 167 -1.14 -12.57 6.70
CA PRO A 167 -0.63 -11.24 6.44
C PRO A 167 0.90 -11.17 6.36
N ASP A 168 1.42 -10.30 5.47
CA ASP A 168 2.84 -9.99 5.32
C ASP A 168 3.03 -8.48 5.52
N PHE A 169 3.38 -8.10 6.74
CA PHE A 169 3.46 -6.69 7.13
C PHE A 169 4.78 -6.03 6.72
N PRO A 170 4.78 -4.72 6.35
CA PRO A 170 5.97 -4.00 5.89
C PRO A 170 7.15 -4.04 6.87
N LEU A 171 6.84 -4.01 8.17
CA LEU A 171 7.84 -3.94 9.24
C LEU A 171 8.12 -5.30 9.88
N GLY A 172 7.60 -6.38 9.31
CA GLY A 172 7.72 -7.70 9.88
C GLY A 172 6.88 -7.89 11.12
N GLY A 173 7.47 -8.47 12.16
CA GLY A 173 6.79 -8.88 13.38
C GLY A 173 6.44 -10.36 13.38
N ILE A 174 6.03 -10.86 14.52
CA ILE A 174 5.67 -12.26 14.71
C ILE A 174 4.17 -12.34 14.97
N ILE A 175 3.44 -13.01 14.08
CA ILE A 175 2.03 -13.32 14.29
C ILE A 175 1.94 -14.47 15.28
N THR A 176 1.10 -14.30 16.31
CA THR A 176 0.89 -15.31 17.36
C THR A 176 -0.44 -16.02 17.17
N GLY A 177 -0.36 -17.32 16.81
CA GLY A 177 -1.52 -18.14 16.50
C GLY A 177 -2.05 -17.96 15.08
N ILE A 178 -2.73 -18.96 14.57
CA ILE A 178 -3.30 -19.00 13.20
C ILE A 178 -4.82 -18.86 13.19
N ASP A 179 -5.49 -19.13 14.30
CA ASP A 179 -6.96 -19.20 14.39
C ASP A 179 -7.64 -17.92 13.92
N GLY A 180 -7.05 -16.74 14.26
CA GLY A 180 -7.57 -15.45 13.83
C GLY A 180 -7.42 -15.20 12.32
N ILE A 181 -6.37 -15.73 11.70
CA ILE A 181 -6.15 -15.67 10.24
C ILE A 181 -7.18 -16.55 9.54
N GLU A 182 -7.32 -17.81 9.95
CA GLU A 182 -8.29 -18.74 9.38
C GLU A 182 -9.71 -18.21 9.50
N GLN A 183 -10.07 -17.69 10.68
CA GLN A 183 -11.37 -17.07 10.90
C GLN A 183 -11.59 -15.89 9.95
N ALA A 184 -10.60 -14.99 9.83
CA ALA A 184 -10.69 -13.83 8.95
C ALA A 184 -10.93 -14.23 7.49
N TYR A 185 -10.20 -15.22 6.98
CA TYR A 185 -10.30 -15.65 5.59
C TYR A 185 -11.58 -16.44 5.29
N ARG A 186 -12.14 -17.16 6.27
CA ARG A 186 -13.41 -17.88 6.12
C ARG A 186 -14.64 -16.98 6.27
N THR A 187 -14.59 -16.02 7.17
CA THR A 187 -15.79 -15.27 7.59
C THR A 187 -15.74 -13.78 7.25
N GLY A 188 -14.58 -13.28 6.82
CA GLY A 188 -14.33 -11.86 6.64
C GLY A 188 -14.03 -11.12 7.95
N GLN A 189 -14.00 -11.81 9.09
CA GLN A 189 -13.72 -11.22 10.40
C GLN A 189 -12.80 -12.09 11.21
N GLY A 190 -11.72 -11.53 11.76
CA GLY A 190 -10.76 -12.24 12.60
C GLY A 190 -9.85 -11.27 13.34
N LYS A 191 -9.21 -11.74 14.40
CA LYS A 191 -8.24 -10.97 15.18
C LYS A 191 -6.86 -11.57 15.01
N VAL A 192 -5.94 -10.80 14.41
CA VAL A 192 -4.54 -11.19 14.23
C VAL A 192 -3.70 -10.46 15.26
N TYR A 193 -3.02 -11.20 16.13
CA TYR A 193 -2.13 -10.66 17.14
C TYR A 193 -0.70 -10.66 16.60
N VAL A 194 -0.07 -9.48 16.59
CA VAL A 194 1.31 -9.28 16.11
C VAL A 194 2.15 -8.75 17.27
N ARG A 195 3.31 -9.36 17.48
CA ARG A 195 4.31 -8.85 18.44
C ARG A 195 5.61 -8.48 17.72
N GLY A 196 6.35 -7.55 18.32
CA GLY A 196 7.69 -7.22 17.86
C GLY A 196 8.68 -8.37 17.98
N LYS A 197 9.73 -8.34 17.21
CA LYS A 197 10.87 -9.24 17.34
C LYS A 197 11.96 -8.56 18.13
N THR A 198 12.36 -9.20 19.23
CA THR A 198 13.32 -8.64 20.19
C THR A 198 14.44 -9.63 20.47
N SER A 199 15.62 -9.09 20.78
CA SER A 199 16.77 -9.83 21.32
C SER A 199 17.41 -9.07 22.48
N PHE A 200 18.19 -9.76 23.30
CA PHE A 200 18.97 -9.16 24.37
C PHE A 200 20.45 -9.13 23.93
N GLU A 201 21.09 -7.99 24.18
CA GLU A 201 22.52 -7.82 23.90
C GLU A 201 23.20 -7.18 25.11
N GLU A 202 24.39 -7.69 25.43
CA GLU A 202 25.25 -7.08 26.46
C GLU A 202 25.98 -5.87 25.87
N ILE A 203 25.87 -4.72 26.52
CA ILE A 203 26.53 -3.48 26.12
C ILE A 203 27.66 -3.12 27.09
N LYS A 204 28.54 -2.16 26.70
CA LYS A 204 29.64 -1.70 27.52
C LYS A 204 29.20 -1.37 28.94
N GLY A 205 29.94 -1.91 29.91
CA GLY A 205 29.70 -1.68 31.35
C GLY A 205 28.83 -2.71 32.03
N GLY A 206 28.66 -3.90 31.44
CA GLY A 206 27.88 -5.01 32.04
C GLY A 206 26.36 -4.72 32.09
N LYS A 207 25.88 -3.84 31.22
CA LYS A 207 24.44 -3.55 31.06
C LYS A 207 23.86 -4.38 29.93
N GLU A 208 22.60 -4.78 30.07
CA GLU A 208 21.84 -5.42 29.01
C GLU A 208 20.99 -4.40 28.27
N ALA A 209 20.86 -4.56 26.94
CA ALA A 209 19.96 -3.80 26.09
C ALA A 209 18.95 -4.74 25.44
N ILE A 210 17.72 -4.28 25.30
CA ILE A 210 16.68 -4.94 24.51
C ILE A 210 16.74 -4.33 23.12
N ILE A 211 17.11 -5.14 22.13
CA ILE A 211 17.14 -4.72 20.73
C ILE A 211 15.83 -5.14 20.08
N ILE A 212 15.11 -4.18 19.52
CA ILE A 212 13.84 -4.39 18.79
C ILE A 212 14.17 -4.27 17.32
N THR A 213 14.10 -5.38 16.58
CA THR A 213 14.44 -5.44 15.14
C THR A 213 13.22 -5.34 14.24
N GLU A 214 12.06 -5.73 14.73
CA GLU A 214 10.80 -5.65 14.00
C GLU A 214 9.70 -5.16 14.96
N ILE A 215 8.82 -4.30 14.47
CA ILE A 215 7.70 -3.75 15.26
C ILE A 215 6.38 -4.07 14.56
N PRO A 216 5.27 -4.21 15.32
CA PRO A 216 3.96 -4.44 14.72
C PRO A 216 3.56 -3.30 13.78
N PHE A 217 2.88 -3.66 12.68
CA PHE A 217 2.39 -2.72 11.69
C PHE A 217 1.44 -1.68 12.30
N MET A 218 1.58 -0.42 11.91
CA MET A 218 0.83 0.75 12.42
C MET A 218 0.99 1.03 13.93
N VAL A 219 2.00 0.48 14.57
CA VAL A 219 2.39 0.86 15.94
C VAL A 219 3.52 1.88 15.85
N ASN A 220 3.30 3.05 16.39
CA ASN A 220 4.35 4.07 16.53
C ASN A 220 5.36 3.65 17.59
N LYS A 221 6.61 4.07 17.39
CA LYS A 221 7.69 3.84 18.33
C LYS A 221 7.56 4.73 19.55
#